data_3ae323265d42acdfdc1ba874495a5a26
#
_entry.id   3ae323265d42acdfdc1ba874495a5a26
#
_cell.length_a   1.000
_cell.length_b   1.000
_cell.length_c   1.000
_cell.angle_alpha   90.00
_cell.angle_beta   90.00
_cell.angle_gamma   90.00
#
_symmetry.space_group_name_H-M   'P 1'
#
loop_
_entity.id
_entity.type
_entity.pdbx_description
1 polymer ?
#
loop_
_entity_poly.entity_id
_entity_poly.type
_entity_poly.pdbx_seq_one_letter_code
_entity_poly.pdbx_strand_id
1 'polypeptide(L)'
;MRQITTRKGTVVQDPPLAQTLFNDTRMSWLWLVLRVWLGYKWVDAALHKISEPAWVQTGDALKGFWTGAVAIPETGRPAIAFDWYRNFLQYMLDVEAYTWFAKLVAYGELIIGIALILGLFTGIAALFAGFMNWNFIMAGSASTNGMLFFVSVLLILAWKVAGYIGLDYFALPYIGTPWQTKESEAEPKPALT
;
A
#
# COMPACT_ATOMS: atom_id res chain seq x y z
N MET A 1 -18.10 -8.78 13.11
CA MET A 1 -18.11 -7.77 12.02
C MET A 1 -18.58 -6.45 12.58
N ARG A 2 -17.88 -5.35 12.28
CA ARG A 2 -18.37 -4.03 12.69
C ARG A 2 -19.47 -3.63 11.70
N GLN A 3 -20.71 -3.73 12.11
CA GLN A 3 -21.86 -3.34 11.30
C GLN A 3 -21.90 -1.81 11.22
N ILE A 4 -22.06 -1.28 10.01
CA ILE A 4 -22.29 0.14 9.81
C ILE A 4 -23.78 0.39 10.12
N THR A 5 -24.02 1.18 11.17
CA THR A 5 -25.38 1.54 11.58
C THR A 5 -25.70 2.93 11.09
N THR A 6 -26.79 3.11 10.35
CA THR A 6 -27.29 4.42 9.95
C THR A 6 -27.84 5.18 11.18
N ARG A 7 -28.06 6.49 11.05
CA ARG A 7 -28.71 7.31 12.11
C ARG A 7 -30.09 6.78 12.55
N LYS A 8 -30.77 6.00 11.70
CA LYS A 8 -32.07 5.37 11.99
C LYS A 8 -31.95 3.96 12.57
N GLY A 9 -30.74 3.50 12.91
CA GLY A 9 -30.51 2.16 13.44
C GLY A 9 -30.52 1.03 12.39
N THR A 10 -30.64 1.37 11.10
CA THR A 10 -30.58 0.37 10.02
C THR A 10 -29.15 -0.13 9.83
N VAL A 11 -28.96 -1.43 9.81
CA VAL A 11 -27.67 -2.08 9.56
C VAL A 11 -27.43 -2.15 8.05
N VAL A 12 -26.28 -1.63 7.59
CA VAL A 12 -25.81 -1.76 6.21
C VAL A 12 -24.87 -2.98 6.16
N GLN A 13 -25.25 -3.98 5.37
CA GLN A 13 -24.43 -5.19 5.15
C GLN A 13 -23.73 -5.11 3.79
N ASP A 14 -22.51 -5.65 3.75
CA ASP A 14 -21.81 -5.81 2.47
C ASP A 14 -22.56 -6.80 1.57
N PRO A 15 -22.55 -6.60 0.23
CA PRO A 15 -23.05 -7.59 -0.70
C PRO A 15 -22.36 -8.95 -0.51
N PRO A 16 -23.06 -10.09 -0.78
CA PRO A 16 -22.52 -11.44 -0.53
C PRO A 16 -21.14 -11.69 -1.17
N LEU A 17 -20.92 -11.19 -2.38
CA LEU A 17 -19.63 -11.30 -3.05
C LEU A 17 -18.51 -10.57 -2.29
N ALA A 18 -18.76 -9.34 -1.86
CA ALA A 18 -17.81 -8.56 -1.09
C ALA A 18 -17.53 -9.20 0.27
N GLN A 19 -18.56 -9.74 0.95
CA GLN A 19 -18.39 -10.49 2.19
C GLN A 19 -17.47 -11.70 1.99
N THR A 20 -17.69 -12.48 0.93
CA THR A 20 -16.87 -13.65 0.63
C THR A 20 -15.43 -13.25 0.33
N LEU A 21 -15.22 -12.28 -0.53
CA LEU A 21 -13.86 -11.87 -0.94
C LEU A 21 -13.06 -11.21 0.19
N PHE A 22 -13.68 -10.27 0.91
CA PHE A 22 -12.94 -9.37 1.81
C PHE A 22 -13.10 -9.71 3.30
N ASN A 23 -14.04 -10.59 3.65
CA ASN A 23 -14.33 -10.92 5.05
C ASN A 23 -14.32 -12.43 5.38
N ASP A 24 -14.16 -13.32 4.37
CA ASP A 24 -14.07 -14.76 4.59
C ASP A 24 -12.62 -15.24 4.51
N THR A 25 -12.12 -15.85 5.60
CA THR A 25 -10.76 -16.38 5.68
C THR A 25 -10.48 -17.52 4.69
N ARG A 26 -11.50 -18.16 4.12
CA ARG A 26 -11.33 -19.13 3.03
C ARG A 26 -10.71 -18.52 1.79
N MET A 27 -10.87 -17.22 1.59
CA MET A 27 -10.25 -16.48 0.47
C MET A 27 -8.81 -16.02 0.77
N SER A 28 -8.27 -16.30 1.96
CA SER A 28 -6.92 -15.89 2.34
C SER A 28 -5.82 -16.42 1.43
N TRP A 29 -6.02 -17.57 0.79
CA TRP A 29 -5.06 -18.12 -0.19
C TRP A 29 -4.94 -17.24 -1.45
N LEU A 30 -6.05 -16.72 -1.95
CA LEU A 30 -6.04 -15.77 -3.08
C LEU A 30 -5.23 -14.52 -2.70
N TRP A 31 -5.52 -13.98 -1.52
CA TRP A 31 -4.86 -12.79 -1.02
C TRP A 31 -3.39 -13.04 -0.69
N LEU A 32 -3.02 -14.22 -0.22
CA LEU A 32 -1.62 -14.61 -0.03
C LEU A 32 -0.84 -14.51 -1.35
N VAL A 33 -1.37 -15.08 -2.43
CA VAL A 33 -0.70 -15.06 -3.74
C VAL A 33 -0.51 -13.63 -4.23
N LEU A 34 -1.56 -12.81 -4.20
CA LEU A 34 -1.49 -11.41 -4.64
C LEU A 34 -0.54 -10.58 -3.78
N ARG A 35 -0.55 -10.79 -2.47
CA ARG A 35 0.31 -10.10 -1.51
C ARG A 35 1.78 -10.46 -1.70
N VAL A 36 2.09 -11.74 -1.82
CA VAL A 36 3.48 -12.21 -2.03
C VAL A 36 3.99 -11.73 -3.39
N TRP A 37 3.15 -11.80 -4.44
CA TRP A 37 3.51 -11.27 -5.75
C TRP A 37 3.80 -9.76 -5.72
N LEU A 38 2.93 -8.97 -5.07
CA LEU A 38 3.14 -7.54 -4.93
C LEU A 38 4.42 -7.25 -4.11
N GLY A 39 4.60 -7.96 -2.99
CA GLY A 39 5.78 -7.80 -2.15
C GLY A 39 7.08 -8.16 -2.89
N TYR A 40 7.07 -9.21 -3.70
CA TYR A 40 8.21 -9.56 -4.56
C TYR A 40 8.56 -8.42 -5.54
N LYS A 41 7.56 -7.81 -6.18
CA LYS A 41 7.78 -6.66 -7.09
C LYS A 41 8.41 -5.47 -6.39
N TRP A 42 8.01 -5.20 -5.15
CA TRP A 42 8.61 -4.14 -4.33
C TRP A 42 10.03 -4.46 -3.90
N VAL A 43 10.32 -5.69 -3.47
CA VAL A 43 11.68 -6.11 -3.10
C VAL A 43 12.60 -6.06 -4.31
N ASP A 44 12.16 -6.56 -5.45
CA ASP A 44 12.93 -6.53 -6.71
C ASP A 44 13.30 -5.09 -7.11
N ALA A 45 12.31 -4.18 -7.13
CA ALA A 45 12.54 -2.77 -7.43
C ALA A 45 13.50 -2.10 -6.42
N ALA A 46 13.36 -2.41 -5.13
CA ALA A 46 14.21 -1.89 -4.07
C ALA A 46 15.66 -2.37 -4.21
N LEU A 47 15.88 -3.66 -4.47
CA LEU A 47 17.22 -4.22 -4.61
C LEU A 47 17.97 -3.60 -5.80
N HIS A 48 17.29 -3.38 -6.92
CA HIS A 48 17.87 -2.65 -8.05
C HIS A 48 18.32 -1.24 -7.65
N LYS A 49 17.48 -0.48 -6.91
CA LYS A 49 17.83 0.87 -6.45
C LYS A 49 18.95 0.87 -5.41
N ILE A 50 18.93 -0.08 -4.46
CA ILE A 50 19.94 -0.16 -3.41
C ILE A 50 21.32 -0.54 -3.98
N SER A 51 21.36 -1.36 -5.02
CA SER A 51 22.61 -1.75 -5.67
C SER A 51 23.23 -0.64 -6.55
N GLU A 52 22.46 0.40 -6.87
CA GLU A 52 22.91 1.49 -7.75
C GLU A 52 23.33 2.72 -6.95
N PRO A 53 24.63 3.13 -7.02
CA PRO A 53 25.14 4.29 -6.29
C PRO A 53 24.38 5.59 -6.57
N ALA A 54 23.88 5.77 -7.78
CA ALA A 54 23.10 6.95 -8.17
C ALA A 54 21.79 7.09 -7.39
N TRP A 55 21.27 5.99 -6.78
CA TRP A 55 20.12 6.03 -5.87
C TRP A 55 20.54 6.29 -4.42
N VAL A 56 21.43 5.43 -3.88
CA VAL A 56 21.67 5.40 -2.42
C VAL A 56 22.87 6.24 -1.97
N GLN A 57 23.74 6.68 -2.88
CA GLN A 57 24.87 7.53 -2.51
C GLN A 57 24.59 9.00 -2.83
N THR A 58 24.32 9.34 -4.09
CA THR A 58 24.16 10.71 -4.55
C THR A 58 22.71 11.17 -4.69
N GLY A 59 21.77 10.26 -5.02
CA GLY A 59 20.38 10.59 -5.35
C GLY A 59 20.18 11.07 -6.80
N ASP A 60 21.22 11.03 -7.64
CA ASP A 60 21.18 11.56 -9.01
C ASP A 60 20.14 10.84 -9.89
N ALA A 61 19.87 9.54 -9.64
CA ALA A 61 18.84 8.81 -10.35
C ALA A 61 17.43 9.41 -10.08
N LEU A 62 17.14 9.75 -8.83
CA LEU A 62 15.87 10.41 -8.47
C LEU A 62 15.83 11.85 -8.98
N LYS A 63 16.95 12.58 -8.92
CA LYS A 63 17.08 13.92 -9.52
C LYS A 63 16.75 13.90 -11.00
N GLY A 64 17.35 12.97 -11.75
CA GLY A 64 17.08 12.81 -13.17
C GLY A 64 15.61 12.50 -13.47
N PHE A 65 15.01 11.59 -12.68
CA PHE A 65 13.60 11.26 -12.80
C PHE A 65 12.69 12.48 -12.56
N TRP A 66 12.91 13.23 -11.47
CA TRP A 66 12.13 14.42 -11.16
C TRP A 66 12.33 15.54 -12.19
N THR A 67 13.57 15.77 -12.63
CA THR A 67 13.89 16.78 -13.68
C THR A 67 13.12 16.47 -14.96
N GLY A 68 13.11 15.21 -15.38
CA GLY A 68 12.32 14.79 -16.54
C GLY A 68 10.81 14.93 -16.34
N ALA A 69 10.33 14.63 -15.13
CA ALA A 69 8.91 14.71 -14.80
C ALA A 69 8.36 16.15 -14.80
N VAL A 70 9.12 17.12 -14.25
CA VAL A 70 8.68 18.53 -14.18
C VAL A 70 8.82 19.28 -15.51
N ALA A 71 9.59 18.75 -16.45
CA ALA A 71 9.83 19.39 -17.73
C ALA A 71 8.53 19.60 -18.51
N ILE A 72 8.39 20.78 -19.10
CA ILE A 72 7.29 21.12 -20.01
C ILE A 72 7.86 21.04 -21.43
N PRO A 73 7.45 20.04 -22.23
CA PRO A 73 7.95 19.90 -23.60
C PRO A 73 7.40 21.03 -24.49
N GLU A 74 8.16 21.44 -25.50
CA GLU A 74 7.71 22.42 -26.50
C GLU A 74 6.51 21.89 -27.31
N THR A 75 6.45 20.57 -27.52
CA THR A 75 5.36 19.91 -28.24
C THR A 75 4.86 18.70 -27.43
N GLY A 76 3.55 18.46 -27.45
CA GLY A 76 2.94 17.34 -26.72
C GLY A 76 2.42 17.73 -25.34
N ARG A 77 2.17 16.72 -24.51
CA ARG A 77 1.64 16.89 -23.13
C ARG A 77 2.75 16.75 -22.11
N PRO A 78 2.80 17.59 -21.08
CA PRO A 78 3.71 17.38 -19.96
C PRO A 78 3.42 16.06 -19.23
N ALA A 79 4.45 15.46 -18.64
CA ALA A 79 4.33 14.22 -17.89
C ALA A 79 3.40 14.38 -16.67
N ILE A 80 3.49 15.53 -15.98
CA ILE A 80 2.64 15.86 -14.84
C ILE A 80 1.45 16.72 -15.30
N ALA A 81 0.23 16.22 -15.08
CA ALA A 81 -1.00 16.90 -15.44
C ALA A 81 -1.42 18.03 -14.47
N PHE A 82 -0.96 17.98 -13.22
CA PHE A 82 -1.39 18.90 -12.16
C PHE A 82 -0.24 19.84 -11.76
N ASP A 83 -0.45 21.16 -11.94
CA ASP A 83 0.57 22.17 -11.65
C ASP A 83 1.04 22.18 -10.19
N TRP A 84 0.12 21.93 -9.24
CA TRP A 84 0.48 21.86 -7.82
C TRP A 84 1.49 20.75 -7.54
N TYR A 85 1.37 19.59 -8.20
CA TYR A 85 2.30 18.47 -8.02
C TYR A 85 3.62 18.73 -8.73
N ARG A 86 3.61 19.35 -9.92
CA ARG A 86 4.82 19.81 -10.61
C ARG A 86 5.60 20.80 -9.77
N ASN A 87 4.93 21.81 -9.20
CA ASN A 87 5.55 22.81 -8.35
C ASN A 87 6.12 22.18 -7.06
N PHE A 88 5.44 21.19 -6.50
CA PHE A 88 5.96 20.43 -5.36
C PHE A 88 7.26 19.69 -5.72
N LEU A 89 7.30 18.97 -6.84
CA LEU A 89 8.53 18.29 -7.27
C LEU A 89 9.65 19.27 -7.65
N GLN A 90 9.30 20.41 -8.26
CA GLN A 90 10.28 21.45 -8.54
C GLN A 90 10.88 21.99 -7.24
N TYR A 91 10.07 22.29 -6.23
CA TYR A 91 10.55 22.68 -4.91
C TYR A 91 11.48 21.61 -4.29
N MET A 92 11.13 20.33 -4.40
CA MET A 92 11.98 19.23 -3.91
C MET A 92 13.34 19.17 -4.65
N LEU A 93 13.37 19.51 -5.95
CA LEU A 93 14.60 19.66 -6.72
C LEU A 93 15.42 20.85 -6.25
N ASP A 94 14.79 22.01 -6.06
CA ASP A 94 15.46 23.27 -5.68
C ASP A 94 16.12 23.18 -4.30
N VAL A 95 15.51 22.43 -3.36
CA VAL A 95 16.10 22.19 -2.02
C VAL A 95 16.98 20.93 -1.97
N GLU A 96 17.30 20.34 -3.12
CA GLU A 96 18.15 19.14 -3.27
C GLU A 96 17.69 17.93 -2.42
N ALA A 97 16.39 17.83 -2.19
CA ALA A 97 15.80 16.76 -1.38
C ALA A 97 16.06 15.36 -1.94
N TYR A 98 16.35 15.23 -3.23
CA TYR A 98 16.68 13.96 -3.89
C TYR A 98 17.85 13.23 -3.20
N THR A 99 18.78 13.93 -2.56
CA THR A 99 19.96 13.37 -1.89
C THR A 99 19.61 12.41 -0.74
N TRP A 100 18.56 12.69 0.01
CA TRP A 100 18.06 11.85 1.10
C TRP A 100 16.77 11.10 0.75
N PHE A 101 15.91 11.72 -0.08
CA PHE A 101 14.62 11.15 -0.44
C PHE A 101 14.77 9.89 -1.31
N ALA A 102 15.81 9.81 -2.15
CA ALA A 102 16.12 8.63 -2.93
C ALA A 102 16.37 7.40 -2.02
N LYS A 103 17.08 7.60 -0.91
CA LYS A 103 17.28 6.54 0.10
C LYS A 103 15.97 6.14 0.76
N LEU A 104 15.15 7.14 1.14
CA LEU A 104 13.83 6.89 1.71
C LEU A 104 12.95 6.05 0.78
N VAL A 105 12.96 6.35 -0.52
CA VAL A 105 12.25 5.57 -1.54
C VAL A 105 12.80 4.14 -1.61
N ALA A 106 14.11 3.96 -1.80
CA ALA A 106 14.71 2.65 -1.99
C ALA A 106 14.52 1.72 -0.77
N TYR A 107 14.80 2.20 0.43
CA TYR A 107 14.60 1.41 1.65
C TYR A 107 13.12 1.29 2.04
N GLY A 108 12.30 2.30 1.75
CA GLY A 108 10.85 2.23 1.93
C GLY A 108 10.22 1.12 1.09
N GLU A 109 10.61 1.01 -0.18
CA GLU A 109 10.19 -0.09 -1.08
C GLU A 109 10.58 -1.46 -0.50
N LEU A 110 11.80 -1.58 0.03
CA LEU A 110 12.27 -2.83 0.63
C LEU A 110 11.45 -3.22 1.86
N ILE A 111 11.21 -2.28 2.77
CA ILE A 111 10.43 -2.50 3.99
C ILE A 111 9.00 -2.90 3.63
N ILE A 112 8.36 -2.18 2.71
CA ILE A 112 7.02 -2.48 2.23
C ILE A 112 6.97 -3.87 1.60
N GLY A 113 7.93 -4.20 0.74
CA GLY A 113 7.99 -5.50 0.07
C GLY A 113 8.15 -6.66 1.06
N ILE A 114 9.04 -6.54 2.03
CA ILE A 114 9.24 -7.54 3.09
C ILE A 114 7.98 -7.66 3.96
N ALA A 115 7.39 -6.55 4.38
CA ALA A 115 6.16 -6.55 5.18
C ALA A 115 5.00 -7.24 4.45
N LEU A 116 4.84 -7.01 3.14
CA LEU A 116 3.86 -7.68 2.31
C LEU A 116 4.16 -9.19 2.17
N ILE A 117 5.40 -9.61 1.96
CA ILE A 117 5.76 -11.04 1.86
C ILE A 117 5.46 -11.75 3.17
N LEU A 118 5.88 -11.20 4.30
CA LEU A 118 5.66 -11.77 5.61
C LEU A 118 4.20 -11.70 6.07
N GLY A 119 3.41 -10.80 5.50
CA GLY A 119 2.05 -10.50 5.95
C GLY A 119 2.04 -9.84 7.31
N LEU A 120 2.91 -8.87 7.50
CA LEU A 120 3.00 -8.07 8.71
C LEU A 120 2.44 -6.67 8.44
N PHE A 121 1.44 -6.27 9.20
CA PHE A 121 0.70 -5.02 9.00
C PHE A 121 0.28 -4.84 7.54
N THR A 122 -0.28 -5.90 6.96
CA THR A 122 -0.60 -6.00 5.51
C THR A 122 -1.37 -4.79 5.00
N GLY A 123 -2.38 -4.32 5.74
CA GLY A 123 -3.17 -3.14 5.35
C GLY A 123 -2.33 -1.86 5.29
N ILE A 124 -1.43 -1.66 6.26
CA ILE A 124 -0.53 -0.49 6.31
C ILE A 124 0.51 -0.58 5.20
N ALA A 125 1.12 -1.75 5.02
CA ALA A 125 2.10 -1.98 3.96
C ALA A 125 1.47 -1.76 2.57
N ALA A 126 0.25 -2.27 2.35
CA ALA A 126 -0.49 -2.04 1.10
C ALA A 126 -0.87 -0.57 0.90
N LEU A 127 -1.21 0.18 1.96
CA LEU A 127 -1.47 1.62 1.90
C LEU A 127 -0.23 2.38 1.43
N PHE A 128 0.94 2.12 2.02
CA PHE A 128 2.18 2.77 1.60
C PHE A 128 2.60 2.33 0.19
N ALA A 129 2.43 1.06 -0.18
CA ALA A 129 2.65 0.59 -1.55
C ALA A 129 1.76 1.36 -2.55
N GLY A 130 0.47 1.48 -2.26
CA GLY A 130 -0.47 2.26 -3.07
C GLY A 130 -0.08 3.74 -3.15
N PHE A 131 0.29 4.35 -2.02
CA PHE A 131 0.73 5.74 -1.97
C PHE A 131 1.98 6.00 -2.82
N MET A 132 2.99 5.12 -2.75
CA MET A 132 4.19 5.24 -3.58
C MET A 132 3.87 5.08 -5.07
N ASN A 133 3.07 4.06 -5.44
CA ASN A 133 2.63 3.88 -6.82
C ASN A 133 1.84 5.08 -7.34
N TRP A 134 0.96 5.66 -6.52
CA TRP A 134 0.22 6.86 -6.86
C TRP A 134 1.17 8.03 -7.18
N ASN A 135 2.21 8.24 -6.36
CA ASN A 135 3.22 9.27 -6.62
C ASN A 135 3.99 9.03 -7.93
N PHE A 136 4.38 7.78 -8.22
CA PHE A 136 5.04 7.45 -9.49
C PHE A 136 4.13 7.72 -10.69
N ILE A 137 2.84 7.37 -10.60
CA ILE A 137 1.85 7.65 -11.65
C ILE A 137 1.66 9.16 -11.82
N MET A 138 1.55 9.91 -10.73
CA MET A 138 1.43 11.38 -10.75
C MET A 138 2.65 12.07 -11.38
N ALA A 139 3.84 11.48 -11.22
CA ALA A 139 5.08 11.94 -11.86
C ALA A 139 5.23 11.47 -13.32
N GLY A 140 4.20 10.86 -13.89
CA GLY A 140 4.17 10.43 -15.30
C GLY A 140 4.72 9.01 -15.55
N SER A 141 5.12 8.27 -14.50
CA SER A 141 5.59 6.89 -14.63
C SER A 141 4.42 5.90 -14.52
N ALA A 142 3.65 5.74 -15.59
CA ALA A 142 2.52 4.79 -15.62
C ALA A 142 2.99 3.33 -15.58
N SER A 143 3.71 2.88 -16.61
CA SER A 143 4.27 1.52 -16.73
C SER A 143 3.46 0.44 -15.96
N THR A 144 4.13 -0.33 -15.10
CA THR A 144 3.51 -1.35 -14.22
C THR A 144 2.85 -0.75 -12.97
N ASN A 145 3.11 0.52 -12.65
CA ASN A 145 2.63 1.16 -11.41
C ASN A 145 1.11 1.15 -11.28
N GLY A 146 0.38 1.26 -12.39
CA GLY A 146 -1.09 1.19 -12.39
C GLY A 146 -1.61 -0.16 -11.88
N MET A 147 -1.00 -1.28 -12.31
CA MET A 147 -1.37 -2.62 -11.85
C MET A 147 -0.99 -2.83 -10.38
N LEU A 148 0.21 -2.39 -9.99
CA LEU A 148 0.67 -2.49 -8.60
C LEU A 148 -0.22 -1.65 -7.66
N PHE A 149 -0.63 -0.46 -8.10
CA PHE A 149 -1.59 0.39 -7.39
C PHE A 149 -2.94 -0.31 -7.21
N PHE A 150 -3.49 -0.88 -8.29
CA PHE A 150 -4.76 -1.60 -8.24
C PHE A 150 -4.72 -2.77 -7.24
N VAL A 151 -3.66 -3.60 -7.29
CA VAL A 151 -3.50 -4.71 -6.34
C VAL A 151 -3.34 -4.19 -4.90
N SER A 152 -2.63 -3.07 -4.69
CA SER A 152 -2.52 -2.44 -3.38
C SER A 152 -3.88 -2.03 -2.83
N VAL A 153 -4.76 -1.43 -3.65
CA VAL A 153 -6.13 -1.06 -3.25
C VAL A 153 -6.94 -2.29 -2.86
N LEU A 154 -6.86 -3.38 -3.62
CA LEU A 154 -7.54 -4.63 -3.28
C LEU A 154 -7.05 -5.21 -1.94
N LEU A 155 -5.73 -5.18 -1.68
CA LEU A 155 -5.17 -5.63 -0.41
C LEU A 155 -5.58 -4.74 0.77
N ILE A 156 -5.73 -3.41 0.56
CA ILE A 156 -6.27 -2.50 1.57
C ILE A 156 -7.71 -2.88 1.92
N LEU A 157 -8.55 -3.19 0.94
CA LEU A 157 -9.92 -3.63 1.18
C LEU A 157 -9.97 -4.97 1.91
N ALA A 158 -9.07 -5.89 1.57
CA ALA A 158 -8.96 -7.22 2.14
C ALA A 158 -8.03 -7.30 3.37
N TRP A 159 -7.60 -6.20 3.96
CA TRP A 159 -6.46 -6.15 4.89
C TRP A 159 -6.48 -7.19 6.02
N LYS A 160 -7.65 -7.52 6.57
CA LYS A 160 -7.80 -8.56 7.60
C LYS A 160 -7.54 -9.95 7.02
N VAL A 161 -8.22 -10.28 5.92
CA VAL A 161 -8.15 -11.60 5.29
C VAL A 161 -6.81 -11.80 4.59
N ALA A 162 -6.26 -10.75 3.99
CA ALA A 162 -4.96 -10.81 3.29
C ALA A 162 -3.78 -11.09 4.25
N GLY A 163 -3.86 -10.64 5.50
CA GLY A 163 -2.86 -10.91 6.53
C GLY A 163 -3.07 -12.23 7.30
N TYR A 164 -4.20 -12.92 7.11
CA TYR A 164 -4.57 -14.10 7.89
C TYR A 164 -3.55 -15.24 7.78
N ILE A 165 -3.05 -15.53 6.58
CA ILE A 165 -1.93 -16.45 6.37
C ILE A 165 -0.63 -15.63 6.39
N GLY A 166 -0.24 -15.15 7.57
CA GLY A 166 0.95 -14.33 7.75
C GLY A 166 1.14 -13.93 9.21
N LEU A 167 2.07 -12.99 9.45
CA LEU A 167 2.36 -12.51 10.80
C LEU A 167 1.21 -11.68 11.40
N ASP A 168 0.31 -11.15 10.57
CA ASP A 168 -0.90 -10.44 11.03
C ASP A 168 -1.82 -11.35 11.85
N TYR A 169 -1.78 -12.65 11.63
CA TYR A 169 -2.51 -13.61 12.46
C TYR A 169 -2.17 -13.45 13.95
N PHE A 170 -0.91 -13.19 14.24
CA PHE A 170 -0.42 -12.99 15.61
C PHE A 170 -0.43 -11.50 16.02
N ALA A 171 -0.10 -10.58 15.10
CA ALA A 171 0.06 -9.17 15.40
C ALA A 171 -1.29 -8.44 15.62
N LEU A 172 -2.30 -8.71 14.80
CA LEU A 172 -3.59 -8.00 14.86
C LEU A 172 -4.33 -8.15 16.19
N PRO A 173 -4.34 -9.31 16.88
CA PRO A 173 -4.94 -9.43 18.21
C PRO A 173 -4.34 -8.48 19.24
N TYR A 174 -3.01 -8.26 19.21
CA TYR A 174 -2.33 -7.36 20.15
C TYR A 174 -2.69 -5.88 19.92
N ILE A 175 -3.08 -5.51 18.70
CA ILE A 175 -3.47 -4.13 18.36
C ILE A 175 -4.99 -3.92 18.33
N GLY A 176 -5.76 -4.84 18.94
CA GLY A 176 -7.20 -4.69 19.14
C GLY A 176 -8.08 -5.24 18.02
N THR A 177 -7.56 -6.16 17.20
CA THR A 177 -8.35 -6.87 16.17
C THR A 177 -8.25 -8.39 16.41
N PRO A 178 -8.86 -8.92 17.51
CA PRO A 178 -8.82 -10.35 17.81
C PRO A 178 -9.62 -11.15 16.80
N TRP A 179 -9.11 -12.36 16.47
CA TRP A 179 -9.87 -13.36 15.73
C TRP A 179 -10.89 -14.00 16.68
N GLN A 180 -12.19 -13.84 16.38
CA GLN A 180 -13.27 -14.43 17.19
C GLN A 180 -13.80 -15.68 16.49
N THR A 181 -13.97 -16.77 17.25
CA THR A 181 -14.72 -17.94 16.80
C THR A 181 -16.21 -17.69 16.99
N LYS A 182 -17.05 -18.33 16.15
CA LYS A 182 -18.54 -18.22 16.28
C LYS A 182 -19.06 -18.66 17.65
N GLU A 183 -18.33 -19.52 18.37
CA GLU A 183 -18.68 -19.99 19.71
C GLU A 183 -18.55 -18.87 20.77
N SER A 184 -17.62 -17.93 20.59
CA SER A 184 -17.45 -16.77 21.48
C SER A 184 -18.61 -15.76 21.42
N GLU A 185 -19.38 -15.75 20.34
CA GLU A 185 -20.57 -14.89 20.20
C GLU A 185 -21.83 -15.48 20.88
N ALA A 186 -21.82 -16.78 21.19
CA ALA A 186 -22.95 -17.49 21.78
C ALA A 186 -22.99 -17.44 23.31
N GLU A 187 -21.92 -17.06 23.99
CA GLU A 187 -21.93 -16.88 25.44
C GLU A 187 -22.58 -15.52 25.80
N PRO A 188 -23.71 -15.54 26.54
CA PRO A 188 -24.31 -14.31 27.04
C PRO A 188 -23.33 -13.65 27.99
N LYS A 189 -22.98 -12.37 27.74
CA LYS A 189 -22.19 -11.58 28.68
C LYS A 189 -22.88 -11.62 30.03
N PRO A 190 -22.17 -11.96 31.12
CA PRO A 190 -22.75 -11.92 32.45
C PRO A 190 -23.29 -10.51 32.70
N ALA A 191 -24.57 -10.45 33.11
CA ALA A 191 -25.18 -9.20 33.51
C ALA A 191 -24.39 -8.64 34.70
N LEU A 192 -23.84 -7.43 34.52
CA LEU A 192 -23.24 -6.68 35.62
C LEU A 192 -24.37 -6.32 36.57
N THR A 193 -24.43 -7.03 37.69
CA THR A 193 -25.24 -6.69 38.85
C THR A 193 -24.56 -5.59 39.66
#